data_739635d6ee1f7c95c0b4951ccb8c8769
#
_entry.id   739635d6ee1f7c95c0b4951ccb8c8769
#
_cell.length_a   1.000
_cell.length_b   1.000
_cell.length_c   1.000
_cell.angle_alpha   90.00
_cell.angle_beta   90.00
_cell.angle_gamma   90.00
#
_symmetry.space_group_name_H-M   'P 1'
#
loop_
_entity.id
_entity.type
_entity.pdbx_description
1 polymer ?
#
loop_
_entity_poly.entity_id
_entity_poly.type
_entity_poly.pdbx_seq_one_letter_code
_entity_poly.pdbx_strand_id
1 'polypeptide(L)'
;LAKKNKNSEMDEMLRARLSLDDSAHLKLKLIKYAMYGFDTLNRVFTGQSFFALRETEAMLVKLNSKKGGDLVKTLLAQNGGTQITAHGIDNIPATGPVIIAATHPIGTFDFIAHAGPLLQHRPDLKVVANREAERFLGADAIIAVDLDKHHRALSARATQLGILAHLAEGGAVLIFGSGRVPHMENGLLVEPPWRQGTTRTSQASGASVVPASADMRNSRHYFRTRKLARFFSGGNEDIAAKVGSLRYASELFAKLGGKYDVYYGPAQPPGAKAEDLKELAEALVPGLYVPD
;
A
#
# COMPACT_ATOMS: atom_id res chain seq x y z
N LEU A 1 31.76 20.96 -0.41
CA LEU A 1 30.90 19.82 -0.80
C LEU A 1 30.12 19.39 0.43
N ALA A 2 28.85 19.82 0.52
CA ALA A 2 27.98 19.61 1.65
C ALA A 2 27.76 18.12 1.87
N LYS A 3 28.11 17.60 3.03
CA LYS A 3 27.56 16.36 3.58
C LYS A 3 26.05 16.59 3.75
N LYS A 4 25.27 16.26 2.72
CA LYS A 4 23.82 16.21 2.81
C LYS A 4 23.49 15.21 3.92
N ASN A 5 22.93 15.70 4.99
CA ASN A 5 22.68 15.00 6.24
C ASN A 5 21.81 13.78 5.95
N LYS A 6 22.38 12.56 5.93
CA LYS A 6 21.66 11.29 5.65
C LYS A 6 20.58 10.97 6.68
N ASN A 7 20.53 11.70 7.79
CA ASN A 7 19.44 11.64 8.79
C ASN A 7 18.21 12.45 8.39
N SER A 8 18.26 13.23 7.30
CA SER A 8 17.16 14.12 6.95
C SER A 8 15.91 13.41 6.43
N GLU A 9 16.07 12.32 5.66
CA GLU A 9 14.94 11.67 4.99
C GLU A 9 14.03 10.91 5.99
N MET A 10 14.62 10.15 6.91
CA MET A 10 13.86 9.51 8.00
C MET A 10 13.22 10.55 8.94
N ASP A 11 13.95 11.61 9.27
CA ASP A 11 13.43 12.67 10.14
C ASP A 11 12.28 13.42 9.47
N GLU A 12 12.35 13.68 8.17
CA GLU A 12 11.27 14.27 7.39
C GLU A 12 10.05 13.35 7.32
N MET A 13 10.25 12.04 7.11
CA MET A 13 9.18 11.05 7.14
C MET A 13 8.47 11.03 8.50
N LEU A 14 9.23 11.00 9.59
CA LEU A 14 8.66 10.99 10.93
C LEU A 14 7.95 12.30 11.25
N ARG A 15 8.48 13.45 10.82
CA ARG A 15 7.82 14.75 10.97
C ARG A 15 6.47 14.77 10.27
N ALA A 16 6.43 14.38 9.00
CA ALA A 16 5.20 14.32 8.22
C ALA A 16 4.16 13.40 8.89
N ARG A 17 4.60 12.19 9.30
CA ARG A 17 3.71 11.20 9.90
C ARG A 17 3.18 11.59 11.28
N LEU A 18 3.98 12.34 12.05
CA LEU A 18 3.63 12.79 13.41
C LEU A 18 3.05 14.21 13.42
N SER A 19 2.92 14.84 12.25
CA SER A 19 2.48 16.23 12.11
C SER A 19 3.29 17.19 13.00
N LEU A 20 4.62 17.07 12.96
CA LEU A 20 5.54 17.88 13.75
C LEU A 20 6.07 19.04 12.92
N ASP A 21 6.05 20.22 13.52
CA ASP A 21 6.66 21.43 12.94
C ASP A 21 8.18 21.29 12.77
N ASP A 22 8.75 22.03 11.83
CA ASP A 22 10.19 22.03 11.58
C ASP A 22 11.01 22.45 12.81
N SER A 23 10.45 23.29 13.68
CA SER A 23 11.07 23.74 14.93
C SER A 23 11.12 22.66 16.03
N ALA A 24 10.34 21.57 15.90
CA ALA A 24 10.18 20.55 16.95
C ALA A 24 11.33 19.53 16.99
N HIS A 25 12.59 19.97 16.85
CA HIS A 25 13.77 19.08 16.79
C HIS A 25 13.95 18.21 18.03
N LEU A 26 13.81 18.79 19.22
CA LEU A 26 13.96 18.03 20.47
C LEU A 26 12.84 16.98 20.63
N LYS A 27 11.61 17.38 20.32
CA LYS A 27 10.45 16.46 20.38
C LYS A 27 10.63 15.28 19.42
N LEU A 28 11.04 15.53 18.17
CA LEU A 28 11.34 14.49 17.20
C LEU A 28 12.42 13.55 17.70
N LYS A 29 13.52 14.10 18.23
CA LYS A 29 14.63 13.31 18.78
C LYS A 29 14.19 12.41 19.93
N LEU A 30 13.39 12.91 20.86
CA LEU A 30 12.87 12.13 21.99
C LEU A 30 11.92 11.01 21.50
N ILE A 31 10.99 11.31 20.58
CA ILE A 31 10.10 10.32 19.99
C ILE A 31 10.91 9.24 19.26
N LYS A 32 11.89 9.65 18.47
CA LYS A 32 12.76 8.70 17.73
C LYS A 32 13.50 7.76 18.67
N TYR A 33 14.09 8.27 19.76
CA TYR A 33 14.71 7.41 20.78
C TYR A 33 13.74 6.47 21.46
N ALA A 34 12.54 6.93 21.80
CA ALA A 34 11.51 6.08 22.38
C ALA A 34 11.09 4.96 21.42
N MET A 35 10.92 5.28 20.12
CA MET A 35 10.59 4.30 19.09
C MET A 35 11.71 3.27 18.91
N TYR A 36 12.99 3.67 18.90
CA TYR A 36 14.12 2.74 18.83
C TYR A 36 14.21 1.84 20.07
N GLY A 37 13.99 2.41 21.25
CA GLY A 37 13.94 1.64 22.51
C GLY A 37 12.83 0.59 22.46
N PHE A 38 11.63 1.00 22.01
CA PHE A 38 10.49 0.10 21.86
C PHE A 38 10.75 -0.98 20.80
N ASP A 39 11.33 -0.65 19.65
CA ASP A 39 11.73 -1.61 18.62
C ASP A 39 12.72 -2.65 19.16
N THR A 40 13.68 -2.21 19.97
CA THR A 40 14.68 -3.10 20.56
C THR A 40 14.02 -4.07 21.55
N LEU A 41 13.16 -3.57 22.43
CA LEU A 41 12.42 -4.41 23.38
C LEU A 41 11.49 -5.38 22.65
N ASN A 42 10.71 -4.87 21.69
CA ASN A 42 9.79 -5.71 20.91
C ASN A 42 10.55 -6.83 20.18
N ARG A 43 11.73 -6.55 19.63
CA ARG A 43 12.57 -7.55 18.97
C ARG A 43 13.04 -8.64 19.94
N VAL A 44 13.44 -8.29 21.16
CA VAL A 44 13.84 -9.27 22.19
C VAL A 44 12.68 -10.21 22.53
N PHE A 45 11.46 -9.69 22.67
CA PHE A 45 10.30 -10.49 23.08
C PHE A 45 9.59 -11.23 21.95
N THR A 46 9.64 -10.70 20.72
CA THR A 46 8.84 -11.20 19.60
C THR A 46 9.66 -11.63 18.38
N GLY A 47 10.96 -11.39 18.39
CA GLY A 47 11.85 -11.62 17.25
C GLY A 47 11.73 -10.56 16.12
N GLN A 48 10.83 -9.56 16.26
CA GLN A 48 10.56 -8.57 15.21
C GLN A 48 10.54 -7.14 15.76
N SER A 49 10.97 -6.18 14.94
CA SER A 49 10.77 -4.75 15.23
C SER A 49 9.28 -4.39 15.13
N PHE A 50 8.85 -3.42 15.92
CA PHE A 50 7.48 -2.90 15.83
C PHE A 50 7.35 -1.86 14.71
N PHE A 51 8.20 -0.83 14.71
CA PHE A 51 8.23 0.25 13.71
C PHE A 51 9.21 -0.04 12.57
N ALA A 52 10.19 -0.90 12.79
CA ALA A 52 11.29 -1.22 11.87
C ALA A 52 12.12 0.01 11.44
N LEU A 53 12.44 0.90 12.40
CA LEU A 53 13.16 2.14 12.11
C LEU A 53 14.56 1.89 11.57
N ARG A 54 15.33 0.94 12.16
CA ARG A 54 16.69 0.61 11.71
C ARG A 54 16.68 0.01 10.31
N GLU A 55 15.72 -0.86 10.05
CA GLU A 55 15.53 -1.50 8.74
C GLU A 55 15.17 -0.45 7.68
N THR A 56 14.30 0.49 8.04
CA THR A 56 13.92 1.60 7.16
C THR A 56 15.12 2.51 6.86
N GLU A 57 15.91 2.90 7.85
CA GLU A 57 17.12 3.71 7.63
C GLU A 57 18.13 2.99 6.72
N ALA A 58 18.38 1.71 6.99
CA ALA A 58 19.27 0.90 6.16
C ALA A 58 18.75 0.78 4.72
N MET A 59 17.43 0.65 4.54
CA MET A 59 16.82 0.56 3.23
C MET A 59 16.90 1.88 2.47
N LEU A 60 16.64 3.02 3.11
CA LEU A 60 16.78 4.34 2.48
C LEU A 60 18.20 4.56 1.92
N VAL A 61 19.21 4.09 2.65
CA VAL A 61 20.60 4.13 2.16
C VAL A 61 20.79 3.26 0.91
N LYS A 62 20.20 2.05 0.88
CA LYS A 62 20.29 1.13 -0.27
C LYS A 62 19.51 1.64 -1.48
N LEU A 63 18.37 2.26 -1.23
CA LEU A 63 17.54 2.84 -2.29
C LEU A 63 18.25 3.99 -3.00
N ASN A 64 19.09 4.75 -2.28
CA ASN A 64 19.91 5.82 -2.85
C ASN A 64 19.14 6.71 -3.84
N SER A 65 17.97 7.20 -3.41
CA SER A 65 17.05 8.02 -4.21
C SER A 65 16.40 7.32 -5.42
N LYS A 66 16.49 6.01 -5.55
CA LYS A 66 15.74 5.23 -6.55
C LYS A 66 14.24 5.40 -6.33
N LYS A 67 13.49 5.52 -7.42
CA LYS A 67 12.04 5.72 -7.41
C LYS A 67 11.35 4.78 -8.40
N GLY A 68 10.01 4.70 -8.32
CA GLY A 68 9.19 3.94 -9.26
C GLY A 68 9.64 2.48 -9.42
N GLY A 69 9.81 2.04 -10.64
CA GLY A 69 10.20 0.67 -10.97
C GLY A 69 11.56 0.25 -10.40
N ASP A 70 12.53 1.16 -10.31
CA ASP A 70 13.85 0.86 -9.74
C ASP A 70 13.79 0.66 -8.22
N LEU A 71 12.91 1.38 -7.54
CA LEU A 71 12.61 1.15 -6.13
C LEU A 71 11.99 -0.25 -5.95
N VAL A 72 10.97 -0.60 -6.74
CA VAL A 72 10.31 -1.91 -6.69
C VAL A 72 11.32 -3.03 -6.91
N LYS A 73 12.13 -2.97 -7.98
CA LYS A 73 13.19 -3.94 -8.26
C LYS A 73 14.19 -4.07 -7.11
N THR A 74 14.61 -2.94 -6.53
CA THR A 74 15.58 -2.93 -5.44
C THR A 74 15.00 -3.56 -4.16
N LEU A 75 13.72 -3.33 -3.85
CA LEU A 75 13.04 -3.96 -2.72
C LEU A 75 12.86 -5.46 -2.96
N LEU A 76 12.37 -5.87 -4.12
CA LEU A 76 12.18 -7.29 -4.43
C LEU A 76 13.48 -8.08 -4.45
N ALA A 77 14.62 -7.45 -4.74
CA ALA A 77 15.94 -8.11 -4.71
C ALA A 77 16.51 -8.31 -3.30
N GLN A 78 15.87 -7.77 -2.23
CA GLN A 78 16.39 -7.96 -0.87
C GLN A 78 16.18 -9.38 -0.35
N ASN A 79 16.96 -9.74 0.69
CA ASN A 79 16.84 -11.00 1.44
C ASN A 79 16.87 -12.26 0.56
N GLY A 80 17.68 -12.26 -0.49
CA GLY A 80 17.79 -13.40 -1.42
C GLY A 80 16.79 -13.36 -2.58
N GLY A 81 15.98 -12.31 -2.66
CA GLY A 81 15.00 -12.09 -3.71
C GLY A 81 13.58 -12.55 -3.33
N THR A 82 12.64 -11.64 -3.47
CA THR A 82 11.21 -11.92 -3.31
C THR A 82 10.66 -12.43 -4.64
N GLN A 83 10.02 -13.58 -4.63
CA GLN A 83 9.42 -14.17 -5.81
C GLN A 83 7.92 -13.86 -5.83
N ILE A 84 7.46 -13.22 -6.90
CA ILE A 84 6.04 -12.94 -7.12
C ILE A 84 5.59 -13.72 -8.37
N THR A 85 4.65 -14.62 -8.17
CA THR A 85 3.99 -15.35 -9.27
C THR A 85 2.70 -14.61 -9.63
N ALA A 86 2.56 -14.20 -10.87
CA ALA A 86 1.37 -13.53 -11.36
C ALA A 86 0.48 -14.51 -12.13
N HIS A 87 -0.77 -14.67 -11.66
CA HIS A 87 -1.78 -15.51 -12.31
C HIS A 87 -2.79 -14.63 -13.02
N GLY A 88 -3.08 -14.94 -14.28
CA GLY A 88 -4.04 -14.22 -15.09
C GLY A 88 -3.57 -12.81 -15.53
N ILE A 89 -2.27 -12.57 -15.62
CA ILE A 89 -1.70 -11.29 -16.08
C ILE A 89 -2.22 -10.91 -17.48
N ASP A 90 -2.51 -11.90 -18.32
CA ASP A 90 -3.05 -11.73 -19.68
C ASP A 90 -4.49 -11.20 -19.70
N ASN A 91 -5.20 -11.21 -18.57
CA ASN A 91 -6.50 -10.53 -18.42
C ASN A 91 -6.37 -9.00 -18.42
N ILE A 92 -5.14 -8.49 -18.28
CA ILE A 92 -4.85 -7.06 -18.33
C ILE A 92 -4.43 -6.72 -19.76
N PRO A 93 -5.14 -5.84 -20.45
CA PRO A 93 -4.75 -5.39 -21.80
C PRO A 93 -3.32 -4.85 -21.81
N ALA A 94 -2.49 -5.30 -22.74
CA ALA A 94 -1.11 -4.84 -22.89
C ALA A 94 -1.01 -3.36 -23.27
N THR A 95 -2.07 -2.80 -23.85
CA THR A 95 -2.19 -1.40 -24.24
C THR A 95 -3.62 -0.90 -24.03
N GLY A 96 -3.80 0.41 -24.04
CA GLY A 96 -5.11 1.04 -23.84
C GLY A 96 -5.49 1.22 -22.36
N PRO A 97 -6.57 1.95 -22.08
CA PRO A 97 -6.94 2.33 -20.74
C PRO A 97 -7.46 1.14 -19.94
N VAL A 98 -6.92 0.92 -18.74
CA VAL A 98 -7.35 -0.15 -17.84
C VAL A 98 -7.19 0.27 -16.39
N ILE A 99 -8.13 -0.12 -15.54
CA ILE A 99 -8.04 -0.01 -14.09
C ILE A 99 -7.85 -1.40 -13.50
N ILE A 100 -6.81 -1.59 -12.72
CA ILE A 100 -6.60 -2.78 -11.89
C ILE A 100 -7.11 -2.43 -10.49
N ALA A 101 -8.21 -3.07 -10.07
CA ALA A 101 -8.83 -2.84 -8.77
C ALA A 101 -8.49 -3.99 -7.83
N ALA A 102 -7.66 -3.73 -6.81
CA ALA A 102 -7.10 -4.78 -5.97
C ALA A 102 -7.60 -4.72 -4.53
N THR A 103 -7.62 -5.88 -3.86
CA THR A 103 -7.67 -5.97 -2.40
C THR A 103 -6.40 -5.41 -1.75
N HIS A 104 -6.43 -5.11 -0.44
CA HIS A 104 -5.33 -4.42 0.24
C HIS A 104 -4.84 -5.15 1.51
N PRO A 105 -4.44 -6.44 1.43
CA PRO A 105 -4.25 -7.29 2.60
C PRO A 105 -3.10 -6.90 3.53
N ILE A 106 -2.04 -6.27 3.03
CA ILE A 106 -0.82 -5.97 3.81
C ILE A 106 -0.66 -4.46 4.09
N GLY A 107 -0.95 -3.62 3.13
CA GLY A 107 -0.63 -2.21 3.12
C GLY A 107 0.48 -1.88 2.12
N THR A 108 1.63 -1.36 2.57
CA THR A 108 2.69 -0.90 1.66
C THR A 108 3.23 -2.00 0.74
N PHE A 109 3.28 -3.25 1.21
CA PHE A 109 3.83 -4.35 0.41
C PHE A 109 2.92 -4.74 -0.77
N ASP A 110 1.61 -4.53 -0.69
CA ASP A 110 0.68 -4.88 -1.77
C ASP A 110 1.02 -4.17 -3.08
N PHE A 111 1.38 -2.88 -2.98
CA PHE A 111 1.87 -2.15 -4.15
C PHE A 111 3.11 -2.81 -4.74
N ILE A 112 4.10 -3.17 -3.91
CA ILE A 112 5.36 -3.77 -4.37
C ILE A 112 5.09 -5.12 -5.05
N ALA A 113 4.20 -5.94 -4.47
CA ALA A 113 3.86 -7.25 -5.01
C ALA A 113 3.14 -7.15 -6.37
N HIS A 114 2.17 -6.24 -6.49
CA HIS A 114 1.48 -6.02 -7.78
C HIS A 114 2.37 -5.32 -8.80
N ALA A 115 3.14 -4.29 -8.40
CA ALA A 115 3.98 -3.52 -9.30
C ALA A 115 5.11 -4.35 -9.93
N GLY A 116 5.61 -5.38 -9.24
CA GLY A 116 6.65 -6.26 -9.77
C GLY A 116 6.32 -6.82 -11.17
N PRO A 117 5.28 -7.63 -11.31
CA PRO A 117 4.84 -8.16 -12.60
C PRO A 117 4.15 -7.10 -13.48
N LEU A 118 3.34 -6.20 -12.90
CA LEU A 118 2.59 -5.21 -13.68
C LEU A 118 3.50 -4.26 -14.45
N LEU A 119 4.60 -3.79 -13.89
CA LEU A 119 5.53 -2.89 -14.58
C LEU A 119 6.28 -3.55 -15.74
N GLN A 120 6.34 -4.89 -15.77
CA GLN A 120 6.87 -5.62 -16.91
C GLN A 120 5.85 -5.72 -18.04
N HIS A 121 4.57 -5.83 -17.70
CA HIS A 121 3.45 -5.93 -18.65
C HIS A 121 2.93 -4.57 -19.10
N ARG A 122 2.89 -3.58 -18.18
CA ARG A 122 2.40 -2.21 -18.34
C ARG A 122 3.39 -1.23 -17.72
N PRO A 123 4.44 -0.83 -18.48
CA PRO A 123 5.44 0.13 -18.00
C PRO A 123 4.86 1.52 -17.65
N ASP A 124 3.69 1.83 -18.18
CA ASP A 124 2.91 3.05 -17.97
C ASP A 124 2.05 3.02 -16.69
N LEU A 125 2.17 1.97 -15.87
CA LEU A 125 1.39 1.81 -14.64
C LEU A 125 1.57 2.98 -13.68
N LYS A 126 0.45 3.59 -13.25
CA LYS A 126 0.40 4.48 -12.08
C LYS A 126 -0.44 3.87 -10.96
N VAL A 127 -0.05 4.15 -9.73
CA VAL A 127 -0.82 3.71 -8.55
C VAL A 127 -1.54 4.89 -7.90
N VAL A 128 -2.76 4.68 -7.47
CA VAL A 128 -3.48 5.63 -6.63
C VAL A 128 -3.04 5.44 -5.19
N ALA A 129 -2.29 6.40 -4.66
CA ALA A 129 -1.68 6.30 -3.33
C ALA A 129 -1.71 7.64 -2.59
N ASN A 130 -1.51 7.59 -1.26
CA ASN A 130 -1.35 8.79 -0.46
C ASN A 130 -0.16 9.63 -0.99
N ARG A 131 -0.31 10.95 -0.99
CA ARG A 131 0.73 11.91 -1.40
C ARG A 131 2.10 11.65 -0.74
N GLU A 132 2.13 11.13 0.48
CA GLU A 132 3.39 10.75 1.13
C GLU A 132 4.17 9.67 0.34
N ALA A 133 3.47 8.82 -0.43
CA ALA A 133 4.10 7.80 -1.26
C ALA A 133 4.86 8.39 -2.47
N GLU A 134 4.54 9.61 -2.91
CA GLU A 134 5.23 10.32 -4.01
C GLU A 134 6.73 10.47 -3.75
N ARG A 135 7.11 10.65 -2.50
CA ARG A 135 8.52 10.76 -2.08
C ARG A 135 9.32 9.50 -2.48
N PHE A 136 8.68 8.33 -2.42
CA PHE A 136 9.31 7.05 -2.71
C PHE A 136 9.09 6.61 -4.16
N LEU A 137 7.87 6.76 -4.66
CA LEU A 137 7.50 6.27 -5.97
C LEU A 137 7.83 7.26 -7.09
N GLY A 138 7.92 8.54 -6.77
CA GLY A 138 8.02 9.63 -7.74
C GLY A 138 6.66 10.08 -8.27
N ALA A 139 6.58 11.34 -8.67
CA ALA A 139 5.34 11.94 -9.18
C ALA A 139 4.80 11.23 -10.44
N ASP A 140 5.69 10.68 -11.26
CA ASP A 140 5.32 10.02 -12.51
C ASP A 140 4.68 8.64 -12.29
N ALA A 141 4.93 8.00 -11.15
CA ALA A 141 4.43 6.66 -10.83
C ALA A 141 3.15 6.66 -9.98
N ILE A 142 2.69 7.83 -9.52
CA ILE A 142 1.53 7.91 -8.65
C ILE A 142 0.47 8.90 -9.14
N ILE A 143 -0.78 8.63 -8.75
CA ILE A 143 -1.88 9.59 -8.73
C ILE A 143 -2.19 9.83 -7.27
N ALA A 144 -1.81 11.01 -6.77
CA ALA A 144 -1.85 11.30 -5.36
C ALA A 144 -3.28 11.46 -4.81
N VAL A 145 -3.53 10.83 -3.66
CA VAL A 145 -4.71 11.08 -2.83
C VAL A 145 -4.27 11.88 -1.61
N ASP A 146 -4.97 12.97 -1.35
CA ASP A 146 -4.82 13.69 -0.10
C ASP A 146 -5.82 13.13 0.92
N LEU A 147 -5.33 12.68 2.07
CA LEU A 147 -6.16 12.12 3.13
C LEU A 147 -6.60 13.17 4.16
N ASP A 148 -6.29 14.46 3.94
CA ASP A 148 -6.74 15.52 4.82
C ASP A 148 -8.26 15.58 4.86
N LYS A 149 -8.80 15.49 6.09
CA LYS A 149 -10.25 15.47 6.34
C LYS A 149 -10.93 16.76 5.93
N HIS A 150 -10.23 17.89 5.96
CA HIS A 150 -10.79 19.21 5.68
C HIS A 150 -11.02 19.46 4.18
N HIS A 151 -10.33 18.71 3.30
CA HIS A 151 -10.40 18.90 1.85
C HIS A 151 -10.81 17.64 1.07
N ARG A 152 -11.47 16.67 1.72
CA ARG A 152 -11.81 15.36 1.12
C ARG A 152 -12.50 15.43 -0.25
N ALA A 153 -13.47 16.32 -0.41
CA ALA A 153 -14.22 16.42 -1.67
C ALA A 153 -13.35 16.95 -2.81
N LEU A 154 -12.53 17.98 -2.54
CA LEU A 154 -11.60 18.55 -3.51
C LEU A 154 -10.50 17.54 -3.87
N SER A 155 -9.96 16.85 -2.88
CA SER A 155 -8.97 15.80 -3.07
C SER A 155 -9.53 14.64 -3.90
N ALA A 156 -10.73 14.15 -3.61
CA ALA A 156 -11.37 13.08 -4.37
C ALA A 156 -11.57 13.47 -5.84
N ARG A 157 -11.98 14.72 -6.10
CA ARG A 157 -12.13 15.24 -7.46
C ARG A 157 -10.78 15.36 -8.18
N ALA A 158 -9.76 15.88 -7.52
CA ALA A 158 -8.42 16.00 -8.10
C ALA A 158 -7.83 14.62 -8.43
N THR A 159 -7.98 13.64 -7.54
CA THR A 159 -7.58 12.25 -7.79
C THR A 159 -8.32 11.67 -8.99
N GLN A 160 -9.65 11.85 -9.06
CA GLN A 160 -10.45 11.38 -10.19
C GLN A 160 -9.99 12.00 -11.51
N LEU A 161 -9.74 13.30 -11.54
CA LEU A 161 -9.21 13.98 -12.74
C LEU A 161 -7.84 13.44 -13.15
N GLY A 162 -6.94 13.18 -12.19
CA GLY A 162 -5.65 12.57 -12.46
C GLY A 162 -5.75 11.16 -13.06
N ILE A 163 -6.69 10.36 -12.55
CA ILE A 163 -6.95 9.02 -13.11
C ILE A 163 -7.49 9.15 -14.55
N LEU A 164 -8.51 10.00 -14.76
CA LEU A 164 -9.12 10.21 -16.08
C LEU A 164 -8.09 10.70 -17.12
N ALA A 165 -7.22 11.63 -16.73
CA ALA A 165 -6.16 12.13 -17.62
C ALA A 165 -5.21 11.01 -18.04
N HIS A 166 -4.75 10.18 -17.10
CA HIS A 166 -3.84 9.06 -17.42
C HIS A 166 -4.53 7.97 -18.27
N LEU A 167 -5.80 7.65 -17.97
CA LEU A 167 -6.58 6.72 -18.78
C LEU A 167 -6.84 7.25 -20.21
N ALA A 168 -7.04 8.55 -20.37
CA ALA A 168 -7.21 9.17 -21.70
C ALA A 168 -5.95 9.04 -22.59
N GLU A 169 -4.79 8.94 -21.98
CA GLU A 169 -3.51 8.63 -22.65
C GLU A 169 -3.32 7.12 -22.92
N GLY A 170 -4.30 6.30 -22.60
CA GLY A 170 -4.23 4.84 -22.73
C GLY A 170 -3.52 4.15 -21.56
N GLY A 171 -3.32 4.83 -20.44
CA GLY A 171 -2.53 4.36 -19.31
C GLY A 171 -3.23 3.30 -18.45
N ALA A 172 -2.44 2.57 -17.65
CA ALA A 172 -2.90 1.62 -16.65
C ALA A 172 -2.88 2.24 -15.25
N VAL A 173 -3.91 1.96 -14.44
CA VAL A 173 -4.04 2.48 -13.07
C VAL A 173 -4.30 1.35 -12.09
N LEU A 174 -3.45 1.23 -11.05
CA LEU A 174 -3.69 0.33 -9.91
C LEU A 174 -4.40 1.10 -8.80
N ILE A 175 -5.52 0.58 -8.35
CA ILE A 175 -6.31 1.15 -7.24
C ILE A 175 -6.59 0.07 -6.21
N PHE A 176 -6.34 0.36 -4.93
CA PHE A 176 -6.81 -0.48 -3.84
C PHE A 176 -8.23 -0.07 -3.46
N GLY A 177 -9.20 -0.96 -3.73
CA GLY A 177 -10.62 -0.64 -3.78
C GLY A 177 -11.19 0.01 -2.51
N SER A 178 -10.87 -0.52 -1.33
CA SER A 178 -11.28 0.06 -0.04
C SER A 178 -10.37 1.24 0.38
N GLY A 179 -9.09 1.23 -0.03
CA GLY A 179 -8.02 2.09 0.46
C GLY A 179 -7.70 1.86 1.93
N ARG A 180 -8.03 0.69 2.47
CA ARG A 180 -7.80 0.29 3.87
C ARG A 180 -7.36 -1.16 3.95
N VAL A 181 -6.46 -1.45 4.88
CA VAL A 181 -6.07 -2.83 5.16
C VAL A 181 -7.19 -3.54 5.94
N PRO A 182 -7.59 -4.77 5.56
CA PRO A 182 -8.64 -5.54 6.20
C PRO A 182 -8.30 -5.87 7.67
N HIS A 183 -9.33 -6.15 8.45
CA HIS A 183 -9.17 -6.79 9.74
C HIS A 183 -9.40 -8.31 9.61
N MET A 184 -9.11 -9.04 10.66
CA MET A 184 -9.32 -10.49 10.70
C MET A 184 -10.51 -10.81 11.60
N GLU A 185 -11.42 -11.63 11.10
CA GLU A 185 -12.54 -12.18 11.84
C GLU A 185 -12.70 -13.67 11.49
N ASN A 186 -12.83 -14.52 12.50
CA ASN A 186 -12.98 -15.98 12.33
C ASN A 186 -11.95 -16.65 11.40
N GLY A 187 -10.72 -16.11 11.38
CA GLY A 187 -9.63 -16.64 10.56
C GLY A 187 -9.55 -16.11 9.14
N LEU A 188 -10.57 -15.38 8.68
CA LEU A 188 -10.66 -14.77 7.36
C LEU A 188 -10.37 -13.26 7.44
N LEU A 189 -9.88 -12.71 6.33
CA LEU A 189 -9.76 -11.27 6.17
C LEU A 189 -11.12 -10.67 5.79
N VAL A 190 -11.52 -9.62 6.49
CA VAL A 190 -12.72 -8.86 6.18
C VAL A 190 -12.30 -7.58 5.48
N GLU A 191 -12.40 -7.59 4.16
CA GLU A 191 -12.10 -6.43 3.31
C GLU A 191 -13.19 -5.36 3.49
N PRO A 192 -12.85 -4.11 3.80
CA PRO A 192 -13.84 -3.05 3.91
C PRO A 192 -14.58 -2.81 2.57
N PRO A 193 -15.79 -2.21 2.60
CA PRO A 193 -16.51 -1.86 1.39
C PRO A 193 -15.64 -1.04 0.43
N TRP A 194 -15.65 -1.40 -0.84
CA TRP A 194 -14.92 -0.67 -1.87
C TRP A 194 -15.60 0.67 -2.18
N ARG A 195 -14.80 1.64 -2.55
CA ARG A 195 -15.27 2.98 -2.86
C ARG A 195 -15.80 3.05 -4.29
N GLN A 196 -16.88 3.79 -4.49
CA GLN A 196 -17.51 4.01 -5.79
C GLN A 196 -16.63 4.82 -6.79
N GLY A 197 -15.44 5.26 -6.36
CA GLY A 197 -14.52 6.02 -7.22
C GLY A 197 -14.08 5.24 -8.45
N THR A 198 -13.75 3.96 -8.29
CA THR A 198 -13.36 3.06 -9.39
C THR A 198 -14.49 2.92 -10.42
N THR A 199 -15.71 2.61 -9.98
CA THR A 199 -16.90 2.50 -10.84
C THR A 199 -17.13 3.77 -11.66
N ARG A 200 -17.17 4.93 -10.97
CA ARG A 200 -17.42 6.22 -11.64
C ARG A 200 -16.35 6.59 -12.64
N THR A 201 -15.09 6.34 -12.28
CA THR A 201 -13.96 6.69 -13.16
C THR A 201 -13.90 5.76 -14.37
N SER A 202 -14.12 4.47 -14.17
CA SER A 202 -14.23 3.47 -15.24
C SER A 202 -15.36 3.82 -16.20
N GLN A 203 -16.54 4.12 -15.69
CA GLN A 203 -17.68 4.54 -16.50
C GLN A 203 -17.40 5.81 -17.32
N ALA A 204 -16.75 6.81 -16.70
CA ALA A 204 -16.47 8.10 -17.35
C ALA A 204 -15.35 7.99 -18.41
N SER A 205 -14.39 7.08 -18.24
CA SER A 205 -13.26 6.88 -19.18
C SER A 205 -13.51 5.82 -20.24
N GLY A 206 -14.52 4.93 -20.05
CA GLY A 206 -14.69 3.74 -20.87
C GLY A 206 -13.65 2.65 -20.60
N ALA A 207 -12.82 2.81 -19.58
CA ALA A 207 -11.80 1.81 -19.23
C ALA A 207 -12.43 0.56 -18.59
N SER A 208 -12.00 -0.62 -19.02
CA SER A 208 -12.33 -1.87 -18.33
C SER A 208 -11.69 -1.92 -16.94
N VAL A 209 -12.24 -2.75 -16.05
CA VAL A 209 -11.72 -2.95 -14.70
C VAL A 209 -11.35 -4.42 -14.50
N VAL A 210 -10.10 -4.67 -14.13
CA VAL A 210 -9.60 -6.00 -13.81
C VAL A 210 -9.58 -6.14 -12.28
N PRO A 211 -10.42 -7.01 -11.68
CA PRO A 211 -10.37 -7.30 -10.26
C PRO A 211 -9.07 -8.06 -9.94
N ALA A 212 -8.41 -7.68 -8.86
CA ALA A 212 -7.13 -8.28 -8.48
C ALA A 212 -7.06 -8.59 -6.99
N SER A 213 -6.26 -9.57 -6.63
CA SER A 213 -6.02 -9.96 -5.26
C SER A 213 -4.61 -10.49 -5.08
N ALA A 214 -4.19 -10.66 -3.82
CA ALA A 214 -2.90 -11.24 -3.50
C ALA A 214 -3.06 -12.23 -2.34
N ASP A 215 -2.47 -13.43 -2.50
CA ASP A 215 -2.46 -14.44 -1.43
C ASP A 215 -1.42 -14.09 -0.37
N MET A 216 -1.79 -13.12 0.43
CA MET A 216 -0.96 -12.57 1.48
C MET A 216 -1.80 -12.08 2.66
N ARG A 217 -1.23 -12.10 3.84
CA ARG A 217 -1.81 -11.49 5.03
C ARG A 217 -0.73 -10.94 5.95
N ASN A 218 -1.09 -9.96 6.73
CA ASN A 218 -0.24 -9.41 7.78
C ASN A 218 0.09 -10.46 8.85
N SER A 219 1.13 -10.21 9.61
CA SER A 219 1.57 -11.10 10.69
C SER A 219 0.53 -11.20 11.82
N ARG A 220 0.63 -12.27 12.62
CA ARG A 220 -0.15 -12.40 13.88
C ARG A 220 0.08 -11.21 14.81
N HIS A 221 1.28 -10.62 14.79
CA HIS A 221 1.60 -9.42 15.58
C HIS A 221 0.82 -8.20 15.13
N TYR A 222 0.66 -7.99 13.83
CA TYR A 222 -0.17 -6.93 13.29
C TYR A 222 -1.61 -7.03 13.79
N PHE A 223 -2.22 -8.21 13.62
CA PHE A 223 -3.62 -8.41 14.03
C PHE A 223 -3.81 -8.33 15.55
N ARG A 224 -2.84 -8.84 16.35
CA ARG A 224 -2.86 -8.67 17.82
C ARG A 224 -2.77 -7.20 18.23
N THR A 225 -1.85 -6.44 17.62
CA THR A 225 -1.71 -4.99 17.85
C THR A 225 -3.02 -4.27 17.55
N ARG A 226 -3.64 -4.58 16.41
CA ARG A 226 -4.91 -3.98 16.01
C ARG A 226 -6.06 -4.37 16.95
N LYS A 227 -6.15 -5.63 17.36
CA LYS A 227 -7.15 -6.12 18.33
C LYS A 227 -7.00 -5.43 19.68
N LEU A 228 -5.78 -5.27 20.20
CA LEU A 228 -5.53 -4.55 21.44
C LEU A 228 -5.92 -3.07 21.32
N ALA A 229 -5.52 -2.41 20.25
CA ALA A 229 -5.89 -1.02 20.01
C ALA A 229 -7.41 -0.84 19.92
N ARG A 230 -8.12 -1.75 19.27
CA ARG A 230 -9.59 -1.77 19.22
C ARG A 230 -10.20 -1.92 20.61
N PHE A 231 -9.68 -2.84 21.41
CA PHE A 231 -10.16 -3.06 22.77
C PHE A 231 -9.99 -1.80 23.63
N PHE A 232 -8.80 -1.20 23.66
CA PHE A 232 -8.53 -0.01 24.48
C PHE A 232 -9.19 1.28 23.95
N SER A 233 -9.63 1.29 22.70
CA SER A 233 -10.37 2.42 22.12
C SER A 233 -11.89 2.26 22.14
N GLY A 234 -12.41 1.31 22.91
CA GLY A 234 -13.85 1.08 23.01
C GLY A 234 -14.47 0.55 21.71
N GLY A 235 -13.74 -0.25 20.94
CA GLY A 235 -14.23 -0.84 19.69
C GLY A 235 -14.00 0.00 18.45
N ASN A 236 -13.26 1.11 18.54
CA ASN A 236 -13.04 2.02 17.42
C ASN A 236 -12.06 1.45 16.37
N GLU A 237 -12.59 1.03 15.22
CA GLU A 237 -11.82 0.47 14.11
C GLU A 237 -10.88 1.49 13.43
N ASP A 238 -11.22 2.77 13.38
CA ASP A 238 -10.35 3.78 12.79
C ASP A 238 -9.07 3.97 13.63
N ILE A 239 -9.19 3.95 14.96
CA ILE A 239 -8.04 3.99 15.86
C ILE A 239 -7.24 2.70 15.75
N ALA A 240 -7.89 1.54 15.73
CA ALA A 240 -7.24 0.25 15.55
C ALA A 240 -6.44 0.18 14.23
N ALA A 241 -7.02 0.65 13.13
CA ALA A 241 -6.35 0.72 11.84
C ALA A 241 -5.16 1.68 11.85
N LYS A 242 -5.29 2.86 12.48
CA LYS A 242 -4.19 3.81 12.66
C LYS A 242 -3.02 3.22 13.44
N VAL A 243 -3.29 2.55 14.55
CA VAL A 243 -2.24 1.89 15.36
C VAL A 243 -1.62 0.74 14.56
N GLY A 244 -2.42 -0.07 13.87
CA GLY A 244 -1.93 -1.11 12.98
C GLY A 244 -0.99 -0.57 11.89
N SER A 245 -1.32 0.59 11.32
CA SER A 245 -0.50 1.21 10.26
C SER A 245 0.92 1.59 10.69
N LEU A 246 1.18 1.73 11.98
CA LEU A 246 2.53 1.96 12.51
C LEU A 246 3.46 0.77 12.23
N ARG A 247 2.92 -0.41 11.96
CA ARG A 247 3.67 -1.63 11.65
C ARG A 247 3.89 -1.85 10.15
N TYR A 248 3.38 -1.03 9.25
CA TYR A 248 3.47 -1.28 7.81
C TYR A 248 4.91 -1.45 7.30
N ALA A 249 5.87 -0.71 7.85
CA ALA A 249 7.29 -0.91 7.52
C ALA A 249 7.79 -2.28 7.99
N SER A 250 7.46 -2.68 9.24
CA SER A 250 7.82 -3.99 9.77
C SER A 250 7.20 -5.13 8.96
N GLU A 251 5.92 -5.00 8.57
CA GLU A 251 5.24 -5.99 7.73
C GLU A 251 5.86 -6.06 6.32
N LEU A 252 6.20 -4.90 5.72
CA LEU A 252 6.94 -4.85 4.44
C LEU A 252 8.24 -5.64 4.52
N PHE A 253 9.11 -5.32 5.50
CA PHE A 253 10.41 -5.98 5.62
C PHE A 253 10.31 -7.48 5.93
N ALA A 254 9.28 -7.89 6.69
CA ALA A 254 9.01 -9.29 6.96
C ALA A 254 8.57 -10.09 5.72
N LYS A 255 8.12 -9.43 4.66
CA LYS A 255 7.73 -10.06 3.40
C LYS A 255 8.87 -10.18 2.40
N LEU A 256 9.91 -9.35 2.51
CA LEU A 256 11.04 -9.40 1.57
C LEU A 256 11.81 -10.73 1.69
N GLY A 257 12.06 -11.35 0.56
CA GLY A 257 12.70 -12.68 0.45
C GLY A 257 11.70 -13.84 0.46
N GLY A 258 10.40 -13.58 0.56
CA GLY A 258 9.34 -14.59 0.52
C GLY A 258 8.88 -14.95 -0.91
N LYS A 259 7.87 -15.84 -0.96
CA LYS A 259 7.18 -16.24 -2.20
C LYS A 259 5.71 -15.90 -2.04
N TYR A 260 5.14 -15.25 -3.05
CA TYR A 260 3.74 -14.78 -3.02
C TYR A 260 3.11 -14.89 -4.39
N ASP A 261 1.80 -15.09 -4.39
CA ASP A 261 0.98 -15.16 -5.57
C ASP A 261 0.07 -13.93 -5.66
N VAL A 262 -0.01 -13.33 -6.85
CA VAL A 262 -0.95 -12.26 -7.18
C VAL A 262 -1.84 -12.71 -8.31
N TYR A 263 -3.11 -12.37 -8.24
CA TYR A 263 -4.15 -12.86 -9.14
C TYR A 263 -4.87 -11.70 -9.82
N TYR A 264 -5.12 -11.85 -11.11
CA TYR A 264 -5.86 -10.89 -11.93
C TYR A 264 -7.02 -11.61 -12.58
N GLY A 265 -8.24 -11.27 -12.20
CA GLY A 265 -9.46 -11.87 -12.73
C GLY A 265 -9.82 -11.36 -14.13
N PRO A 266 -10.88 -11.91 -14.75
CA PRO A 266 -11.37 -11.45 -16.04
C PRO A 266 -11.75 -9.97 -16.02
N ALA A 267 -11.42 -9.23 -17.09
CA ALA A 267 -11.78 -7.84 -17.23
C ALA A 267 -13.30 -7.63 -17.19
N GLN A 268 -13.74 -6.69 -16.38
CA GLN A 268 -15.13 -6.29 -16.24
C GLN A 268 -15.43 -5.06 -17.09
N PRO A 269 -16.67 -4.90 -17.56
CA PRO A 269 -17.05 -3.75 -18.39
C PRO A 269 -16.92 -2.43 -17.62
N PRO A 270 -16.78 -1.30 -18.34
CA PRO A 270 -16.83 0.02 -17.74
C PRO A 270 -18.10 0.23 -16.90
N GLY A 271 -17.96 0.81 -15.72
CA GLY A 271 -19.07 1.04 -14.81
C GLY A 271 -19.47 -0.18 -13.95
N ALA A 272 -18.73 -1.28 -13.97
CA ALA A 272 -18.93 -2.40 -13.05
C ALA A 272 -18.99 -1.90 -11.60
N LYS A 273 -19.94 -2.43 -10.82
CA LYS A 273 -20.20 -1.98 -9.44
C LYS A 273 -19.05 -2.33 -8.51
N ALA A 274 -18.77 -1.46 -7.56
CA ALA A 274 -17.69 -1.66 -6.60
C ALA A 274 -17.87 -2.91 -5.74
N GLU A 275 -19.12 -3.26 -5.42
CA GLU A 275 -19.49 -4.46 -4.67
C GLU A 275 -19.14 -5.72 -5.47
N ASP A 276 -19.56 -5.78 -6.74
CA ASP A 276 -19.31 -6.92 -7.62
C ASP A 276 -17.80 -7.10 -7.86
N LEU A 277 -17.07 -5.99 -8.09
CA LEU A 277 -15.62 -6.01 -8.24
C LEU A 277 -14.89 -6.53 -6.99
N LYS A 278 -15.39 -6.15 -5.80
CA LYS A 278 -14.86 -6.64 -4.52
C LYS A 278 -15.06 -8.14 -4.39
N GLU A 279 -16.26 -8.62 -4.62
CA GLU A 279 -16.60 -10.06 -4.55
C GLU A 279 -15.75 -10.87 -5.53
N LEU A 280 -15.59 -10.40 -6.76
CA LEU A 280 -14.72 -11.03 -7.75
C LEU A 280 -13.26 -11.07 -7.31
N ALA A 281 -12.74 -9.97 -6.72
CA ALA A 281 -11.36 -9.93 -6.25
C ALA A 281 -11.15 -10.86 -5.04
N GLU A 282 -12.09 -10.91 -4.09
CA GLU A 282 -12.02 -11.80 -2.93
C GLU A 282 -12.07 -13.28 -3.33
N ALA A 283 -12.86 -13.62 -4.35
CA ALA A 283 -13.00 -14.98 -4.87
C ALA A 283 -11.73 -15.49 -5.58
N LEU A 284 -10.79 -14.61 -5.97
CA LEU A 284 -9.53 -15.02 -6.58
C LEU A 284 -8.59 -15.76 -5.62
N VAL A 285 -8.80 -15.61 -4.31
CA VAL A 285 -7.98 -16.27 -3.27
C VAL A 285 -8.92 -16.97 -2.27
N PRO A 286 -9.42 -18.17 -2.60
CA PRO A 286 -10.22 -18.95 -1.68
C PRO A 286 -9.52 -19.19 -0.34
N GLY A 287 -10.26 -19.25 0.76
CA GLY A 287 -9.72 -19.42 2.11
C GLY A 287 -9.06 -18.18 2.74
N LEU A 288 -8.89 -17.09 1.99
CA LEU A 288 -8.34 -15.84 2.54
C LEU A 288 -9.44 -14.87 2.97
N TYR A 289 -10.42 -14.60 2.12
CA TYR A 289 -11.55 -13.67 2.35
C TYR A 289 -12.88 -14.38 2.51
N VAL A 290 -13.06 -15.44 1.77
CA VAL A 290 -14.27 -16.29 1.78
C VAL A 290 -13.88 -17.70 2.20
N PRO A 291 -14.76 -18.46 2.86
CA PRO A 291 -14.49 -19.87 3.17
C PRO A 291 -14.21 -20.67 1.87
N ASP A 292 -13.40 -21.72 2.01
CA ASP A 292 -13.15 -22.68 0.94
C ASP A 292 -14.40 -23.43 0.52
#